data_a0778c166f990aa9440ed1b539f4477b
#
_entry.id   a0778c166f990aa9440ed1b539f4477b
#
_cell.length_a   1.000
_cell.length_b   1.000
_cell.length_c   1.000
_cell.angle_alpha   90.00
_cell.angle_beta   90.00
_cell.angle_gamma   90.00
#
_symmetry.space_group_name_H-M   'P 1'
#
loop_
_entity.id
_entity.type
_entity.pdbx_description
1 polymer ?
#
loop_
_entity_poly.entity_id
_entity_poly.type
_entity_poly.pdbx_seq_one_letter_code
_entity_poly.pdbx_strand_id
1 'polypeptide(L)'
;LGLVLPRQPNTLTTDAKDGFVLWTSPDEFMIDLPGDPVAHGAAADGAAARIEALSEALATYFASVVEVSDQMAGIGLGGSYWREVWSKVSALDLHESQFAPGACAQTLAAKSNVLLYAPDLRSDGVRQIRLYTRRSFSQYLFLRLEDAAQEYGVTLQAY
;
A
#
# COMPACT_ATOMS: atom_id res chain seq x y z
N LEU A 1 0.28 16.72 -12.91
CA LEU A 1 0.34 15.79 -11.79
C LEU A 1 1.41 14.71 -11.98
N GLY A 2 1.74 14.33 -13.22
CA GLY A 2 2.76 13.32 -13.54
C GLY A 2 2.37 11.87 -13.20
N LEU A 3 1.14 11.63 -12.75
CA LEU A 3 0.64 10.28 -12.47
C LEU A 3 0.41 9.52 -13.77
N VAL A 4 0.88 8.29 -13.81
CA VAL A 4 0.66 7.36 -14.92
C VAL A 4 -0.15 6.19 -14.40
N LEU A 5 -1.31 5.92 -15.00
CA LEU A 5 -2.13 4.78 -14.63
C LEU A 5 -1.48 3.48 -15.13
N PRO A 6 -1.35 2.44 -14.28
CA PRO A 6 -0.91 1.14 -14.71
C PRO A 6 -1.89 0.55 -15.72
N ARG A 7 -1.37 -0.10 -16.77
CA ARG A 7 -2.18 -0.69 -17.86
C ARG A 7 -2.30 -2.21 -17.77
N GLN A 8 -1.52 -2.81 -16.91
CA GLN A 8 -1.55 -4.25 -16.68
C GLN A 8 -2.19 -4.54 -15.32
N PRO A 9 -3.05 -5.57 -15.22
CA PRO A 9 -3.61 -5.99 -13.94
C PRO A 9 -2.53 -6.31 -12.92
N ASN A 10 -2.82 -6.01 -11.67
CA ASN A 10 -1.96 -6.32 -10.53
C ASN A 10 -0.55 -5.67 -10.60
N THR A 11 -0.44 -4.52 -11.26
CA THR A 11 0.79 -3.74 -11.29
C THR A 11 0.59 -2.36 -10.66
N LEU A 12 1.69 -1.72 -10.34
CA LEU A 12 1.71 -0.32 -9.90
C LEU A 12 2.63 0.51 -10.80
N THR A 13 2.41 1.80 -10.76
CA THR A 13 3.35 2.80 -11.30
C THR A 13 3.73 3.77 -10.20
N THR A 14 4.93 4.32 -10.28
CA THR A 14 5.40 5.38 -9.37
C THR A 14 5.25 6.75 -10.03
N ASP A 15 5.00 7.76 -9.24
CA ASP A 15 5.05 9.15 -9.69
C ASP A 15 6.42 9.79 -9.37
N ALA A 16 6.67 10.96 -9.96
CA ALA A 16 7.91 11.71 -9.73
C ALA A 16 8.09 12.25 -8.31
N LYS A 17 7.13 12.04 -7.43
CA LYS A 17 7.09 12.50 -6.03
C LYS A 17 6.94 11.35 -5.05
N ASP A 18 7.42 10.16 -5.43
CA ASP A 18 7.39 8.95 -4.62
C ASP A 18 5.97 8.45 -4.24
N GLY A 19 4.95 8.84 -4.98
CA GLY A 19 3.61 8.28 -4.89
C GLY A 19 3.48 7.01 -5.72
N PHE A 20 2.49 6.19 -5.38
CA PHE A 20 2.18 4.94 -6.09
C PHE A 20 0.76 4.98 -6.62
N VAL A 21 0.58 4.49 -7.83
CA VAL A 21 -0.75 4.22 -8.41
C VAL A 21 -0.88 2.72 -8.59
N LEU A 22 -1.77 2.11 -7.82
CA LEU A 22 -2.00 0.68 -7.80
C LEU A 22 -3.24 0.34 -8.63
N TRP A 23 -3.13 -0.66 -9.48
CA TRP A 23 -4.27 -1.21 -10.20
C TRP A 23 -5.13 -2.06 -9.24
N THR A 24 -6.38 -1.68 -9.03
CA THR A 24 -7.32 -2.41 -8.17
C THR A 24 -8.40 -3.12 -8.97
N SER A 25 -8.84 -2.51 -10.08
CA SER A 25 -9.75 -3.13 -11.05
C SER A 25 -9.55 -2.47 -12.43
N PRO A 26 -10.20 -2.93 -13.49
CA PRO A 26 -10.07 -2.33 -14.82
C PRO A 26 -10.37 -0.84 -14.90
N ASP A 27 -11.19 -0.33 -14.00
CA ASP A 27 -11.68 1.05 -13.94
C ASP A 27 -11.46 1.72 -12.56
N GLU A 28 -10.74 1.04 -11.66
CA GLU A 28 -10.46 1.56 -10.31
C GLU A 28 -8.97 1.49 -9.98
N PHE A 29 -8.45 2.56 -9.43
CA PHE A 29 -7.06 2.70 -9.04
C PHE A 29 -6.97 3.27 -7.64
N MET A 30 -6.08 2.73 -6.82
CA MET A 30 -5.73 3.33 -5.54
C MET A 30 -4.47 4.16 -5.72
N ILE A 31 -4.52 5.41 -5.28
CA ILE A 31 -3.37 6.32 -5.30
C ILE A 31 -2.87 6.48 -3.87
N ASP A 32 -1.63 6.05 -3.64
CA ASP A 32 -0.91 6.25 -2.40
C ASP A 32 0.01 7.45 -2.58
N LEU A 33 -0.31 8.54 -1.92
CA LEU A 33 0.47 9.77 -1.98
C LEU A 33 1.45 9.81 -0.81
N PRO A 34 2.72 10.16 -1.04
CA PRO A 34 3.66 10.35 0.06
C PRO A 34 3.14 11.46 0.97
N GLY A 35 3.11 11.18 2.23
CA GLY A 35 2.73 12.12 3.28
C GLY A 35 3.33 11.67 4.60
N ASP A 36 3.57 12.60 5.49
CA ASP A 36 3.85 12.26 6.89
C ASP A 36 2.51 11.94 7.56
N PRO A 37 2.26 10.68 7.97
CA PRO A 37 0.99 10.30 8.61
C PRO A 37 0.77 11.02 9.95
N VAL A 38 1.79 11.67 10.47
CA VAL A 38 1.74 12.45 11.73
C VAL A 38 1.75 13.95 11.46
N ALA A 39 1.99 14.39 10.22
CA ALA A 39 2.02 15.82 9.89
C ALA A 39 0.61 16.39 9.89
N HIS A 40 0.32 17.20 10.89
CA HIS A 40 -0.79 18.15 10.88
C HIS A 40 -0.30 19.47 10.25
N GLY A 41 -1.06 20.04 9.32
CA GLY A 41 -0.71 21.33 8.69
C GLY A 41 -0.22 21.21 7.25
N ALA A 42 0.89 21.84 6.89
CA ALA A 42 1.34 22.00 5.49
C ALA A 42 1.48 20.73 4.65
N ALA A 43 1.72 19.57 5.27
CA ALA A 43 1.74 18.28 4.56
C ALA A 43 0.32 17.77 4.23
N ALA A 44 -0.64 18.02 5.10
CA ALA A 44 -2.05 17.77 4.82
C ALA A 44 -2.57 18.68 3.70
N ASP A 45 -2.14 19.94 3.68
CA ASP A 45 -2.45 20.90 2.62
C ASP A 45 -1.91 20.42 1.25
N GLY A 46 -0.74 19.80 1.23
CA GLY A 46 -0.15 19.22 0.02
C GLY A 46 -0.95 18.05 -0.55
N ALA A 47 -1.50 17.18 0.29
CA ALA A 47 -2.36 16.06 -0.14
C ALA A 47 -3.70 16.58 -0.67
N ALA A 48 -4.35 17.50 0.05
CA ALA A 48 -5.60 18.12 -0.38
C ALA A 48 -5.48 18.82 -1.74
N ALA A 49 -4.42 19.60 -1.95
CA ALA A 49 -4.15 20.25 -3.22
C ALA A 49 -3.94 19.25 -4.37
N ARG A 50 -3.34 18.08 -4.10
CA ARG A 50 -3.18 17.01 -5.11
C ARG A 50 -4.51 16.34 -5.45
N ILE A 51 -5.38 16.14 -4.46
CA ILE A 51 -6.72 15.59 -4.66
C ILE A 51 -7.57 16.56 -5.49
N GLU A 52 -7.53 17.85 -5.18
CA GLU A 52 -8.22 18.89 -5.93
C GLU A 52 -7.74 18.92 -7.39
N ALA A 53 -6.42 18.97 -7.61
CA ALA A 53 -5.83 18.96 -8.94
C ALA A 53 -6.16 17.69 -9.75
N LEU A 54 -6.29 16.52 -9.09
CA LEU A 54 -6.77 15.29 -9.70
C LEU A 54 -8.24 15.41 -10.12
N SER A 55 -9.07 15.92 -9.23
CA SER A 55 -10.50 16.12 -9.50
C SER A 55 -10.74 17.08 -10.64
N GLU A 56 -9.99 18.17 -10.70
CA GLU A 56 -10.03 19.12 -11.84
C GLU A 56 -9.57 18.47 -13.15
N ALA A 57 -8.45 17.73 -13.14
CA ALA A 57 -7.94 17.06 -14.32
C ALA A 57 -8.90 16.00 -14.88
N LEU A 58 -9.74 15.43 -14.04
CA LEU A 58 -10.72 14.40 -14.41
C LEU A 58 -12.13 14.95 -14.64
N ALA A 59 -12.37 16.25 -14.44
CA ALA A 59 -13.70 16.86 -14.48
C ALA A 59 -14.46 16.68 -15.83
N THR A 60 -13.75 16.47 -16.93
CA THR A 60 -14.33 16.22 -18.26
C THR A 60 -14.57 14.74 -18.57
N TYR A 61 -14.13 13.84 -17.68
CA TYR A 61 -14.29 12.40 -17.83
C TYR A 61 -15.38 11.89 -16.88
N PHE A 62 -15.97 10.74 -17.23
CA PHE A 62 -16.86 10.04 -16.31
C PHE A 62 -16.01 9.30 -15.25
N ALA A 63 -15.51 10.05 -14.28
CA ALA A 63 -14.62 9.59 -13.23
C ALA A 63 -14.91 10.32 -11.92
N SER A 64 -14.54 9.70 -10.81
CA SER A 64 -14.62 10.30 -9.48
C SER A 64 -13.31 10.09 -8.72
N VAL A 65 -12.95 11.06 -7.88
CA VAL A 65 -11.83 10.96 -6.93
C VAL A 65 -12.41 10.97 -5.53
N VAL A 66 -12.07 9.96 -4.74
CA VAL A 66 -12.57 9.82 -3.36
C VAL A 66 -11.39 9.62 -2.43
N GLU A 67 -11.27 10.46 -1.42
CA GLU A 67 -10.29 10.28 -0.36
C GLU A 67 -10.72 9.15 0.58
N VAL A 68 -9.84 8.18 0.79
CA VAL A 68 -10.07 7.00 1.63
C VAL A 68 -9.04 6.87 2.77
N SER A 69 -8.25 7.90 3.02
CA SER A 69 -7.17 7.91 4.02
C SER A 69 -7.66 7.49 5.41
N ASP A 70 -8.82 8.00 5.83
CA ASP A 70 -9.41 7.66 7.13
C ASP A 70 -10.05 6.27 7.21
N GLN A 71 -10.29 5.63 6.06
CA GLN A 71 -10.90 4.30 6.01
C GLN A 71 -9.86 3.18 6.01
N MET A 72 -8.64 3.48 5.58
CA MET A 72 -7.59 2.49 5.40
C MET A 72 -6.49 2.67 6.45
N ALA A 73 -5.87 1.57 6.81
CA ALA A 73 -4.66 1.55 7.63
C ALA A 73 -3.55 0.88 6.85
N GLY A 74 -2.38 1.52 6.82
CA GLY A 74 -1.18 1.00 6.21
C GLY A 74 -0.34 0.22 7.22
N ILE A 75 0.18 -0.94 6.83
CA ILE A 75 1.12 -1.75 7.60
C ILE A 75 2.29 -2.10 6.70
N GLY A 76 3.51 -1.83 7.15
CA GLY A 76 4.72 -2.29 6.49
C GLY A 76 5.19 -3.62 7.08
N LEU A 77 5.50 -4.60 6.25
CA LEU A 77 6.11 -5.86 6.65
C LEU A 77 7.44 -6.03 5.91
N GLY A 78 8.55 -6.08 6.64
CA GLY A 78 9.90 -6.16 6.07
C GLY A 78 10.86 -6.91 6.96
N GLY A 79 12.11 -7.04 6.52
CA GLY A 79 13.16 -7.78 7.21
C GLY A 79 13.48 -9.11 6.53
N SER A 80 14.42 -9.88 7.08
CA SER A 80 14.91 -11.10 6.42
C SER A 80 13.85 -12.20 6.29
N TYR A 81 12.89 -12.25 7.21
CA TYR A 81 11.91 -13.32 7.32
C TYR A 81 10.46 -12.87 7.00
N TRP A 82 10.30 -11.76 6.31
CA TRP A 82 8.96 -11.22 6.05
C TRP A 82 8.07 -12.16 5.22
N ARG A 83 8.67 -12.97 4.32
CA ARG A 83 7.92 -13.94 3.51
C ARG A 83 7.42 -15.11 4.33
N GLU A 84 8.25 -15.60 5.24
CA GLU A 84 7.90 -16.65 6.19
C GLU A 84 6.77 -16.20 7.11
N VAL A 85 6.84 -14.96 7.61
CA VAL A 85 5.76 -14.36 8.39
C VAL A 85 4.48 -14.27 7.56
N TRP A 86 4.58 -13.76 6.31
CA TRP A 86 3.44 -13.66 5.42
C TRP A 86 2.79 -15.01 5.14
N SER A 87 3.55 -16.06 4.88
CA SER A 87 3.04 -17.40 4.56
C SER A 87 2.20 -18.02 5.67
N LYS A 88 2.35 -17.56 6.92
CA LYS A 88 1.51 -18.00 8.06
C LYS A 88 0.13 -17.36 8.08
N VAL A 89 -0.05 -16.25 7.40
CA VAL A 89 -1.30 -15.46 7.44
C VAL A 89 -2.03 -15.40 6.10
N SER A 90 -1.38 -15.76 4.98
CA SER A 90 -1.97 -15.70 3.64
C SER A 90 -1.47 -16.82 2.75
N ALA A 91 -2.34 -17.27 1.84
CA ALA A 91 -2.00 -18.26 0.82
C ALA A 91 -1.39 -17.63 -0.45
N LEU A 92 -1.34 -16.31 -0.54
CA LEU A 92 -0.74 -15.65 -1.70
C LEU A 92 0.78 -15.86 -1.69
N ASP A 93 1.30 -16.44 -2.77
CA ASP A 93 2.73 -16.63 -2.96
C ASP A 93 3.43 -15.30 -3.27
N LEU A 94 4.29 -14.87 -2.37
CA LEU A 94 5.13 -13.67 -2.53
C LEU A 94 6.58 -14.00 -2.91
N HIS A 95 6.82 -15.18 -3.49
CA HIS A 95 8.12 -15.50 -4.05
C HIS A 95 8.47 -14.52 -5.18
N GLU A 96 9.73 -14.18 -5.32
CA GLU A 96 10.20 -13.15 -6.27
C GLU A 96 9.80 -13.42 -7.72
N SER A 97 9.70 -14.70 -8.10
CA SER A 97 9.28 -15.09 -9.45
C SER A 97 7.79 -14.84 -9.72
N GLN A 98 6.97 -14.70 -8.67
CA GLN A 98 5.52 -14.50 -8.77
C GLN A 98 5.10 -13.09 -8.38
N PHE A 99 5.81 -12.48 -7.44
CA PHE A 99 5.51 -11.16 -6.89
C PHE A 99 6.78 -10.30 -6.88
N ALA A 100 7.12 -9.77 -8.04
CA ALA A 100 8.27 -8.90 -8.23
C ALA A 100 7.99 -7.47 -7.73
N PRO A 101 9.02 -6.63 -7.52
CA PRO A 101 8.83 -5.20 -7.34
C PRO A 101 7.95 -4.59 -8.44
N GLY A 102 7.07 -3.70 -8.07
CA GLY A 102 6.06 -3.14 -8.99
C GLY A 102 4.78 -3.98 -9.12
N ALA A 103 4.68 -5.11 -8.44
CA ALA A 103 3.45 -5.88 -8.34
C ALA A 103 2.56 -5.38 -7.20
N CYS A 104 1.24 -5.48 -7.40
CA CYS A 104 0.24 -5.33 -6.34
C CYS A 104 -0.78 -6.45 -6.42
N ALA A 105 -1.48 -6.72 -5.34
CA ALA A 105 -2.53 -7.74 -5.30
C ALA A 105 -3.56 -7.45 -4.22
N GLN A 106 -4.78 -7.90 -4.45
CA GLN A 106 -5.82 -7.97 -3.44
C GLN A 106 -6.00 -9.42 -3.00
N THR A 107 -5.99 -9.66 -1.70
CA THR A 107 -6.09 -11.02 -1.14
C THR A 107 -6.64 -11.00 0.28
N LEU A 108 -6.68 -12.20 0.88
CA LEU A 108 -6.96 -12.37 2.31
C LEU A 108 -5.67 -12.60 3.08
N ALA A 109 -5.50 -11.86 4.18
CA ALA A 109 -4.50 -12.11 5.19
C ALA A 109 -5.19 -12.24 6.56
N ALA A 110 -4.99 -13.35 7.25
CA ALA A 110 -5.61 -13.64 8.54
C ALA A 110 -7.13 -13.35 8.59
N LYS A 111 -7.88 -13.65 7.51
CA LYS A 111 -9.32 -13.38 7.31
C LYS A 111 -9.69 -11.91 7.06
N SER A 112 -8.71 -11.01 6.92
CA SER A 112 -8.94 -9.61 6.52
C SER A 112 -8.66 -9.42 5.03
N ASN A 113 -9.49 -8.65 4.35
CA ASN A 113 -9.17 -8.20 2.99
C ASN A 113 -8.02 -7.21 3.06
N VAL A 114 -7.03 -7.44 2.23
CA VAL A 114 -5.86 -6.57 2.10
C VAL A 114 -5.57 -6.26 0.64
N LEU A 115 -5.18 -5.02 0.37
CA LEU A 115 -4.46 -4.64 -0.82
C LEU A 115 -2.99 -4.56 -0.43
N LEU A 116 -2.12 -5.25 -1.15
CA LEU A 116 -0.69 -5.20 -0.88
C LEU A 116 0.10 -4.86 -2.14
N TYR A 117 1.27 -4.30 -1.95
CA TYR A 117 2.19 -4.06 -3.03
C TYR A 117 3.65 -4.18 -2.56
N ALA A 118 4.52 -4.52 -3.51
CA ALA A 118 5.95 -4.54 -3.33
C ALA A 118 6.54 -3.26 -3.93
N PRO A 119 6.86 -2.24 -3.11
CA PRO A 119 7.65 -1.13 -3.59
C PRO A 119 9.05 -1.63 -3.95
N ASP A 120 9.80 -0.81 -4.68
CA ASP A 120 11.23 -1.05 -4.86
C ASP A 120 11.95 -1.13 -3.51
N LEU A 121 13.16 -1.67 -3.52
CA LEU A 121 13.98 -1.77 -2.31
C LEU A 121 14.03 -0.43 -1.58
N ARG A 122 13.88 -0.47 -0.27
CA ARG A 122 14.17 0.70 0.57
C ARG A 122 15.63 1.17 0.32
N SER A 123 15.89 2.40 0.70
CA SER A 123 17.24 2.99 0.63
C SER A 123 18.30 2.19 1.42
N ASP A 124 17.88 1.41 2.42
CA ASP A 124 18.72 0.49 3.20
C ASP A 124 18.87 -0.91 2.57
N GLY A 125 18.31 -1.13 1.38
CA GLY A 125 18.33 -2.41 0.68
C GLY A 125 17.39 -3.47 1.25
N VAL A 126 16.60 -3.15 2.27
CA VAL A 126 15.66 -4.10 2.89
C VAL A 126 14.40 -4.19 2.05
N ARG A 127 14.05 -5.42 1.65
CA ARG A 127 12.78 -5.69 0.98
C ARG A 127 11.63 -5.63 1.97
N GLN A 128 10.56 -5.01 1.54
CA GLN A 128 9.33 -4.92 2.31
C GLN A 128 8.11 -4.99 1.38
N ILE A 129 6.97 -5.34 1.96
CA ILE A 129 5.66 -5.12 1.34
C ILE A 129 4.90 -4.10 2.17
N ARG A 130 4.03 -3.35 1.51
CA ARG A 130 3.03 -2.51 2.16
C ARG A 130 1.67 -3.15 2.02
N LEU A 131 0.92 -3.13 3.09
CA LEU A 131 -0.42 -3.70 3.22
C LEU A 131 -1.40 -2.60 3.56
N TYR A 132 -2.51 -2.54 2.87
CA TYR A 132 -3.66 -1.72 3.24
C TYR A 132 -4.82 -2.61 3.62
N THR A 133 -5.42 -2.33 4.74
CA THR A 133 -6.66 -2.97 5.20
C THR A 133 -7.63 -1.92 5.70
N ARG A 134 -8.91 -2.27 5.80
CA ARG A 134 -9.88 -1.35 6.42
C ARG A 134 -9.49 -1.10 7.87
N ARG A 135 -9.61 0.14 8.32
CA ARG A 135 -9.25 0.59 9.68
C ARG A 135 -9.85 -0.28 10.77
N SER A 136 -11.10 -0.77 10.59
CA SER A 136 -11.76 -1.66 11.55
C SER A 136 -11.07 -3.02 11.72
N PHE A 137 -10.25 -3.46 10.77
CA PHE A 137 -9.51 -4.71 10.82
C PHE A 137 -8.02 -4.51 11.12
N SER A 138 -7.53 -3.27 11.20
CA SER A 138 -6.11 -2.97 11.31
C SER A 138 -5.47 -3.56 12.56
N GLN A 139 -6.09 -3.39 13.72
CA GLN A 139 -5.59 -3.96 14.98
C GLN A 139 -5.54 -5.50 14.93
N TYR A 140 -6.60 -6.12 14.43
CA TYR A 140 -6.63 -7.58 14.29
C TYR A 140 -5.52 -8.08 13.37
N LEU A 141 -5.37 -7.49 12.19
CA LEU A 141 -4.34 -7.88 11.24
C LEU A 141 -2.93 -7.66 11.80
N PHE A 142 -2.71 -6.51 12.43
CA PHE A 142 -1.44 -6.18 13.07
C PHE A 142 -1.04 -7.22 14.12
N LEU A 143 -1.94 -7.55 15.04
CA LEU A 143 -1.69 -8.57 16.08
C LEU A 143 -1.44 -9.97 15.49
N ARG A 144 -2.10 -10.32 14.38
CA ARG A 144 -1.86 -11.58 13.69
C ARG A 144 -0.49 -11.63 13.01
N LEU A 145 -0.03 -10.52 12.44
CA LEU A 145 1.31 -10.40 11.86
C LEU A 145 2.39 -10.42 12.96
N GLU A 146 2.16 -9.71 14.06
CA GLU A 146 3.05 -9.72 15.24
C GLU A 146 3.20 -11.13 15.80
N ASP A 147 2.11 -11.86 16.05
CA ASP A 147 2.11 -13.24 16.51
C ASP A 147 2.88 -14.16 15.55
N ALA A 148 2.63 -14.03 14.24
CA ALA A 148 3.32 -14.80 13.22
C ALA A 148 4.84 -14.52 13.16
N ALA A 149 5.27 -13.33 13.56
CA ALA A 149 6.67 -12.91 13.52
C ALA A 149 7.46 -13.20 14.81
N GLN A 150 6.79 -13.60 15.90
CA GLN A 150 7.44 -13.75 17.22
C GLN A 150 8.69 -14.65 17.21
N GLU A 151 8.68 -15.74 16.48
CA GLU A 151 9.83 -16.67 16.43
C GLU A 151 11.06 -16.07 15.72
N TYR A 152 10.89 -15.01 14.93
CA TYR A 152 11.97 -14.36 14.19
C TYR A 152 12.48 -13.07 14.88
N GLY A 153 11.81 -12.65 15.94
CA GLY A 153 12.02 -11.36 16.57
C GLY A 153 11.29 -10.24 15.82
N VAL A 154 10.68 -9.32 16.56
CA VAL A 154 9.88 -8.23 16.03
C VAL A 154 10.45 -6.89 16.47
N THR A 155 10.58 -5.97 15.53
CA THR A 155 10.82 -4.55 15.81
C THR A 155 9.64 -3.77 15.25
N LEU A 156 8.94 -3.03 16.11
CA LEU A 156 7.82 -2.18 15.73
C LEU A 156 8.33 -0.76 15.47
N GLN A 157 7.94 -0.19 14.34
CA GLN A 157 8.22 1.20 13.98
C GLN A 157 6.91 1.88 13.58
N ALA A 158 6.66 3.07 14.12
CA ALA A 158 5.61 3.94 13.58
C ALA A 158 6.14 4.62 12.32
N TYR A 159 5.29 4.74 11.32
CA TYR A 159 5.56 5.51 10.12
C TYR A 159 5.01 6.91 10.28
#